data_e9dbbc1947f92ea7f2575a18d4923bb7
#
_entry.id   e9dbbc1947f92ea7f2575a18d4923bb7
#
_cell.length_a   1.000
_cell.length_b   1.000
_cell.length_c   1.000
_cell.angle_alpha   90.00
_cell.angle_beta   90.00
_cell.angle_gamma   90.00
#
_symmetry.space_group_name_H-M   'P 1'
#
loop_
_entity.id
_entity.type
_entity.pdbx_description
1 polymer ?
#
loop_
_entity_poly.entity_id
_entity_poly.type
_entity_poly.pdbx_seq_one_letter_code
_entity_poly.pdbx_strand_id
1 'polypeptide(L)'
;MIIYLVRHGQTDWNARRIVQGVTDIPLNETGLAQAARARDLMKDVPIDIIYSSPLVRAFRTAEIINECHGVPIITEPRIRERNYGMYEAAGYEEYPGVEYWDYDKNKRFPGAETVQEVFARVYECLDDIRRKHPGKSVMLAMHGGAARAVHVYFNGFPKDGTLKSLVTPNAEPVRFEIADDAPAHTPVPEHV
;
A
#
# COMPACT_ATOMS: atom_id res chain seq x y z
N MET A 1 -0.42 -11.13 -15.35
CA MET A 1 -0.25 -11.11 -13.87
C MET A 1 -1.44 -10.45 -13.19
N ILE A 2 -1.84 -10.95 -12.02
CA ILE A 2 -2.88 -10.33 -11.19
C ILE A 2 -2.24 -9.85 -9.88
N ILE A 3 -2.59 -8.65 -9.43
CA ILE A 3 -2.19 -8.11 -8.13
C ILE A 3 -3.44 -7.89 -7.28
N TYR A 4 -3.43 -8.40 -6.06
CA TYR A 4 -4.43 -8.12 -5.03
C TYR A 4 -3.80 -7.21 -3.97
N LEU A 5 -4.20 -5.95 -3.96
CA LEU A 5 -3.78 -4.99 -2.97
C LEU A 5 -4.70 -5.06 -1.75
N VAL A 6 -4.12 -5.25 -0.57
CA VAL A 6 -4.84 -5.24 0.71
C VAL A 6 -4.16 -4.25 1.65
N ARG A 7 -4.87 -3.22 2.04
CA ARG A 7 -4.44 -2.35 3.13
C ARG A 7 -4.63 -3.08 4.45
N HIS A 8 -3.72 -2.90 5.40
CA HIS A 8 -3.84 -3.49 6.75
C HIS A 8 -5.19 -3.17 7.42
N GLY A 9 -5.64 -4.04 8.32
CA GLY A 9 -6.81 -3.81 9.16
C GLY A 9 -6.68 -2.59 10.07
N GLN A 10 -7.74 -2.18 10.73
CA GLN A 10 -7.76 -1.01 11.61
C GLN A 10 -6.76 -1.16 12.77
N THR A 11 -6.14 -0.03 13.15
CA THR A 11 -5.36 0.15 14.39
C THR A 11 -6.04 1.17 15.29
N ASP A 12 -5.63 1.27 16.55
CA ASP A 12 -6.15 2.32 17.46
C ASP A 12 -5.86 3.73 16.93
N TRP A 13 -4.72 3.92 16.25
CA TRP A 13 -4.40 5.20 15.65
C TRP A 13 -5.29 5.53 14.44
N ASN A 14 -5.73 4.53 13.68
CA ASN A 14 -6.75 4.77 12.65
C ASN A 14 -8.07 5.22 13.27
N ALA A 15 -8.54 4.52 14.32
CA ALA A 15 -9.80 4.84 15.01
C ALA A 15 -9.77 6.27 15.60
N ARG A 16 -8.60 6.70 16.11
CA ARG A 16 -8.38 8.03 16.70
C ARG A 16 -7.97 9.10 15.69
N ARG A 17 -7.89 8.76 14.39
CA ARG A 17 -7.47 9.67 13.31
C ARG A 17 -6.06 10.26 13.56
N ILE A 18 -5.12 9.41 13.96
CA ILE A 18 -3.72 9.75 14.21
C ILE A 18 -2.87 9.25 13.04
N VAL A 19 -1.93 10.07 12.56
CA VAL A 19 -0.98 9.72 11.49
C VAL A 19 0.02 8.67 12.00
N GLN A 20 0.10 7.53 11.33
CA GLN A 20 0.94 6.41 11.77
C GLN A 20 2.33 6.42 11.14
N GLY A 21 2.38 6.60 9.82
CA GLY A 21 3.64 6.50 9.08
C GLY A 21 4.33 5.17 9.27
N VAL A 22 5.63 5.23 9.60
CA VAL A 22 6.48 4.06 9.89
C VAL A 22 6.45 3.64 11.35
N THR A 23 5.79 4.38 12.22
CA THR A 23 5.55 3.98 13.61
C THR A 23 4.78 2.66 13.63
N ASP A 24 5.30 1.68 14.36
CA ASP A 24 4.81 0.31 14.31
C ASP A 24 3.70 0.06 15.33
N ILE A 25 2.46 0.30 14.92
CA ILE A 25 1.25 0.13 15.74
C ILE A 25 0.54 -1.16 15.30
N PRO A 26 0.14 -2.05 16.24
CA PRO A 26 -0.55 -3.30 15.92
C PRO A 26 -2.01 -3.07 15.49
N LEU A 27 -2.61 -4.11 14.93
CA LEU A 27 -4.05 -4.17 14.72
C LEU A 27 -4.79 -4.12 16.04
N ASN A 28 -5.92 -3.42 16.07
CA ASN A 28 -6.88 -3.54 17.17
C ASN A 28 -7.89 -4.68 16.91
N GLU A 29 -8.82 -4.92 17.81
CA GLU A 29 -9.82 -5.98 17.68
C GLU A 29 -10.65 -5.85 16.39
N THR A 30 -11.04 -4.63 16.03
CA THR A 30 -11.72 -4.35 14.76
C THR A 30 -10.84 -4.71 13.56
N GLY A 31 -9.55 -4.38 13.60
CA GLY A 31 -8.61 -4.71 12.53
C GLY A 31 -8.38 -6.21 12.37
N LEU A 32 -8.34 -6.95 13.48
CA LEU A 32 -8.27 -8.42 13.45
C LEU A 32 -9.53 -9.02 12.81
N ALA A 33 -10.71 -8.54 13.17
CA ALA A 33 -11.98 -8.96 12.58
C ALA A 33 -12.06 -8.59 11.08
N GLN A 34 -11.57 -7.40 10.68
CA GLN A 34 -11.49 -7.01 9.28
C GLN A 34 -10.56 -7.93 8.48
N ALA A 35 -9.41 -8.30 9.02
CA ALA A 35 -8.48 -9.23 8.37
C ALA A 35 -9.08 -10.63 8.22
N ALA A 36 -9.80 -11.13 9.24
CA ALA A 36 -10.51 -12.40 9.17
C ALA A 36 -11.60 -12.38 8.08
N ARG A 37 -12.36 -11.28 7.98
CA ARG A 37 -13.34 -11.09 6.90
C ARG A 37 -12.67 -11.07 5.52
N ALA A 38 -11.53 -10.40 5.38
CA ALA A 38 -10.76 -10.38 4.13
C ALA A 38 -10.31 -11.79 3.75
N ARG A 39 -9.83 -12.60 4.71
CA ARG A 39 -9.52 -14.02 4.51
C ARG A 39 -10.72 -14.76 3.91
N ASP A 40 -11.90 -14.62 4.53
CA ASP A 40 -13.10 -15.34 4.10
C ASP A 40 -13.57 -14.90 2.69
N LEU A 41 -13.39 -13.62 2.36
CA LEU A 41 -13.66 -13.09 1.01
C LEU A 41 -12.68 -13.61 -0.04
N MET A 42 -11.43 -13.86 0.35
CA MET A 42 -10.36 -14.26 -0.56
C MET A 42 -10.13 -15.78 -0.61
N LYS A 43 -10.81 -16.58 0.20
CA LYS A 43 -10.54 -18.02 0.34
C LYS A 43 -10.52 -18.83 -0.98
N ASP A 44 -11.34 -18.42 -1.94
CA ASP A 44 -11.43 -19.07 -3.26
C ASP A 44 -10.65 -18.31 -4.35
N VAL A 45 -9.96 -17.24 -3.97
CA VAL A 45 -9.13 -16.44 -4.90
C VAL A 45 -7.76 -17.12 -5.03
N PRO A 46 -7.28 -17.43 -6.25
CA PRO A 46 -5.97 -18.02 -6.41
C PRO A 46 -4.89 -17.00 -6.07
N ILE A 47 -4.13 -17.28 -5.01
CA ILE A 47 -2.92 -16.53 -4.62
C ILE A 47 -1.73 -17.46 -4.68
N ASP A 48 -0.68 -17.07 -5.40
CA ASP A 48 0.56 -17.86 -5.50
C ASP A 48 1.60 -17.44 -4.44
N ILE A 49 1.60 -16.15 -4.07
CA ILE A 49 2.59 -15.56 -3.18
C ILE A 49 2.08 -14.24 -2.57
N ILE A 50 2.53 -13.96 -1.36
CA ILE A 50 2.21 -12.72 -0.64
C ILE A 50 3.49 -11.91 -0.42
N TYR A 51 3.47 -10.63 -0.79
CA TYR A 51 4.44 -9.65 -0.36
C TYR A 51 3.82 -8.77 0.72
N SER A 52 4.49 -8.66 1.85
CA SER A 52 4.01 -7.86 2.98
C SER A 52 5.00 -6.79 3.40
N SER A 53 4.49 -5.61 3.70
CA SER A 53 5.25 -4.62 4.47
C SER A 53 5.77 -5.23 5.78
N PRO A 54 6.98 -4.82 6.25
CA PRO A 54 7.52 -5.30 7.53
C PRO A 54 6.73 -4.81 8.75
N LEU A 55 5.89 -3.77 8.62
CA LEU A 55 5.16 -3.20 9.75
C LEU A 55 4.10 -4.19 10.25
N VAL A 56 4.05 -4.39 11.56
CA VAL A 56 3.29 -5.45 12.23
C VAL A 56 1.82 -5.50 11.81
N ARG A 57 1.17 -4.37 11.62
CA ARG A 57 -0.23 -4.29 11.19
C ARG A 57 -0.48 -4.89 9.80
N ALA A 58 0.42 -4.66 8.86
CA ALA A 58 0.31 -5.20 7.50
C ALA A 58 0.71 -6.68 7.48
N PHE A 59 1.79 -7.03 8.16
CA PHE A 59 2.26 -8.41 8.25
C PHE A 59 1.22 -9.30 8.93
N ARG A 60 0.62 -8.83 10.04
CA ARG A 60 -0.44 -9.58 10.73
C ARG A 60 -1.70 -9.74 9.87
N THR A 61 -2.06 -8.73 9.09
CA THR A 61 -3.17 -8.84 8.12
C THR A 61 -2.86 -9.91 7.08
N ALA A 62 -1.62 -9.94 6.55
CA ALA A 62 -1.17 -10.94 5.59
C ALA A 62 -1.21 -12.36 6.17
N GLU A 63 -0.74 -12.56 7.41
CA GLU A 63 -0.77 -13.86 8.08
C GLU A 63 -2.19 -14.40 8.20
N ILE A 64 -3.14 -13.56 8.65
CA ILE A 64 -4.53 -13.96 8.82
C ILE A 64 -5.16 -14.35 7.47
N ILE A 65 -4.93 -13.56 6.42
CA ILE A 65 -5.44 -13.90 5.09
C ILE A 65 -4.80 -15.20 4.58
N ASN A 66 -3.52 -15.40 4.85
CA ASN A 66 -2.78 -16.59 4.40
C ASN A 66 -3.23 -17.90 5.06
N GLU A 67 -3.98 -17.87 6.15
CA GLU A 67 -4.50 -19.07 6.82
C GLU A 67 -5.28 -19.99 5.87
N CYS A 68 -5.94 -19.42 4.85
CA CYS A 68 -6.69 -20.20 3.84
C CYS A 68 -5.90 -20.51 2.57
N HIS A 69 -4.71 -19.91 2.37
CA HIS A 69 -3.90 -20.12 1.17
C HIS A 69 -2.63 -20.95 1.42
N GLY A 70 -1.97 -20.76 2.55
CA GLY A 70 -0.74 -21.48 2.91
C GLY A 70 0.44 -21.22 1.98
N VAL A 71 0.51 -20.03 1.36
CA VAL A 71 1.56 -19.65 0.40
C VAL A 71 2.69 -18.89 1.09
N PRO A 72 3.88 -18.75 0.46
CA PRO A 72 4.96 -17.96 1.03
C PRO A 72 4.59 -16.50 1.26
N ILE A 73 4.97 -15.95 2.43
CA ILE A 73 4.93 -14.51 2.72
C ILE A 73 6.36 -13.98 2.66
N ILE A 74 6.60 -13.03 1.76
CA ILE A 74 7.89 -12.33 1.63
C ILE A 74 7.76 -10.94 2.22
N THR A 75 8.60 -10.62 3.19
CA THR A 75 8.72 -9.26 3.73
C THR A 75 9.39 -8.34 2.72
N GLU A 76 8.74 -7.25 2.36
CA GLU A 76 9.20 -6.30 1.36
C GLU A 76 9.20 -4.86 1.90
N PRO A 77 10.37 -4.33 2.30
CA PRO A 77 10.46 -2.98 2.87
C PRO A 77 10.03 -1.84 1.94
N ARG A 78 10.09 -2.03 0.62
CA ARG A 78 9.72 -1.00 -0.36
C ARG A 78 8.21 -0.72 -0.40
N ILE A 79 7.37 -1.62 0.16
CA ILE A 79 5.92 -1.38 0.29
C ILE A 79 5.48 -0.97 1.70
N ARG A 80 6.44 -0.56 2.57
CA ARG A 80 6.10 0.05 3.86
C ARG A 80 5.32 1.36 3.66
N GLU A 81 4.67 1.83 4.72
CA GLU A 81 3.99 3.13 4.68
C GLU A 81 5.01 4.27 4.45
N ARG A 82 4.53 5.40 3.97
CA ARG A 82 5.29 6.64 3.89
C ARG A 82 5.75 7.04 5.28
N ASN A 83 7.02 7.42 5.39
CA ASN A 83 7.51 8.10 6.58
C ASN A 83 6.94 9.52 6.59
N TYR A 84 6.15 9.87 7.61
CA TYR A 84 5.54 11.20 7.75
C TYR A 84 6.39 12.16 8.60
N GLY A 85 7.55 11.72 9.09
CA GLY A 85 8.48 12.57 9.84
C GLY A 85 7.84 13.18 11.08
N MET A 86 7.94 14.49 11.21
CA MET A 86 7.41 15.24 12.35
C MET A 86 5.89 15.12 12.58
N TYR A 87 5.14 14.63 11.59
CA TYR A 87 3.68 14.46 11.71
C TYR A 87 3.28 13.06 12.16
N GLU A 88 4.22 12.14 12.40
CA GLU A 88 3.84 10.87 13.03
C GLU A 88 3.37 11.14 14.46
N ALA A 89 2.29 10.47 14.87
CA ALA A 89 1.54 10.70 16.10
C ALA A 89 0.69 12.00 16.14
N ALA A 90 0.73 12.87 15.12
CA ALA A 90 -0.15 14.02 15.02
C ALA A 90 -1.58 13.64 14.60
N GLY A 91 -2.56 14.46 14.94
CA GLY A 91 -3.93 14.32 14.41
C GLY A 91 -4.01 14.60 12.91
N TYR A 92 -5.00 14.02 12.24
CA TYR A 92 -5.18 14.24 10.79
C TYR A 92 -5.45 15.71 10.44
N GLU A 93 -5.97 16.50 11.35
CA GLU A 93 -6.22 17.93 11.21
C GLU A 93 -4.93 18.78 11.28
N GLU A 94 -3.89 18.26 11.92
CA GLU A 94 -2.60 18.95 12.08
C GLU A 94 -1.68 18.72 10.87
N TYR A 95 -1.98 17.69 10.10
CA TYR A 95 -1.16 17.22 8.99
C TYR A 95 -1.59 17.87 7.67
N PRO A 96 -0.69 18.53 6.91
CA PRO A 96 -1.02 19.24 5.67
C PRO A 96 -1.23 18.28 4.50
N GLY A 97 -2.29 17.47 4.56
CA GLY A 97 -2.52 16.33 3.68
C GLY A 97 -2.58 16.64 2.19
N VAL A 98 -3.01 17.87 1.80
CA VAL A 98 -3.02 18.27 0.39
C VAL A 98 -1.58 18.45 -0.12
N GLU A 99 -0.75 19.17 0.61
CA GLU A 99 0.65 19.41 0.20
C GLU A 99 1.51 18.13 0.27
N TYR A 100 1.22 17.24 1.22
CA TYR A 100 1.92 15.95 1.34
C TYR A 100 1.72 15.05 0.12
N TRP A 101 0.56 15.16 -0.55
CA TRP A 101 0.19 14.32 -1.67
C TRP A 101 0.13 15.09 -3.00
N ASP A 102 0.74 16.27 -3.06
CA ASP A 102 0.98 17.02 -4.29
C ASP A 102 2.24 16.45 -4.96
N TYR A 103 2.03 15.65 -6.00
CA TYR A 103 3.10 14.95 -6.69
C TYR A 103 4.06 15.92 -7.42
N ASP A 104 3.51 16.97 -8.04
CA ASP A 104 4.29 17.92 -8.84
C ASP A 104 5.15 18.81 -7.96
N LYS A 105 4.59 19.32 -6.86
CA LYS A 105 5.38 20.10 -5.91
C LYS A 105 6.38 19.27 -5.14
N ASN A 106 6.13 17.97 -4.94
CA ASN A 106 7.02 17.02 -4.29
C ASN A 106 7.68 17.56 -3.01
N LYS A 107 6.90 18.25 -2.18
CA LYS A 107 7.41 18.99 -1.02
C LYS A 107 8.03 18.04 0.01
N ARG A 108 9.24 18.37 0.45
CA ARG A 108 9.92 17.66 1.55
C ARG A 108 9.57 18.31 2.88
N PHE A 109 9.09 17.51 3.81
CA PHE A 109 8.87 17.91 5.20
C PHE A 109 9.96 17.31 6.10
N PRO A 110 10.28 17.95 7.26
CA PRO A 110 11.34 17.47 8.13
C PRO A 110 11.16 16.01 8.55
N GLY A 111 12.18 15.18 8.28
CA GLY A 111 12.21 13.75 8.60
C GLY A 111 11.29 12.87 7.75
N ALA A 112 10.53 13.43 6.81
CA ALA A 112 9.58 12.68 5.98
C ALA A 112 10.16 12.26 4.62
N GLU A 113 9.62 11.17 4.06
CA GLU A 113 9.77 10.87 2.64
C GLU A 113 8.95 11.86 1.79
N THR A 114 9.44 12.24 0.62
CA THR A 114 8.62 12.94 -0.37
C THR A 114 7.64 11.97 -1.03
N VAL A 115 6.62 12.49 -1.72
CA VAL A 115 5.67 11.63 -2.43
C VAL A 115 6.35 10.87 -3.57
N GLN A 116 7.28 11.49 -4.28
CA GLN A 116 8.01 10.84 -5.38
C GLN A 116 8.95 9.74 -4.88
N GLU A 117 9.58 9.89 -3.71
CA GLU A 117 10.38 8.81 -3.10
C GLU A 117 9.53 7.58 -2.78
N VAL A 118 8.31 7.78 -2.27
CA VAL A 118 7.37 6.67 -2.02
C VAL A 118 7.00 5.98 -3.33
N PHE A 119 6.68 6.75 -4.36
CA PHE A 119 6.32 6.22 -5.68
C PHE A 119 7.48 5.44 -6.30
N ALA A 120 8.69 6.00 -6.27
CA ALA A 120 9.88 5.36 -6.84
C ALA A 120 10.11 3.97 -6.24
N ARG A 121 10.13 3.84 -4.90
CA ARG A 121 10.37 2.53 -4.25
C ARG A 121 9.25 1.52 -4.47
N VAL A 122 7.98 1.99 -4.53
CA VAL A 122 6.84 1.10 -4.79
C VAL A 122 6.85 0.63 -6.24
N TYR A 123 7.17 1.50 -7.20
CA TYR A 123 7.26 1.14 -8.62
C TYR A 123 8.39 0.14 -8.87
N GLU A 124 9.58 0.39 -8.30
CA GLU A 124 10.69 -0.56 -8.35
C GLU A 124 10.29 -1.94 -7.82
N CYS A 125 9.56 -1.99 -6.70
CA CYS A 125 9.04 -3.23 -6.14
C CYS A 125 8.07 -3.92 -7.11
N LEU A 126 7.12 -3.20 -7.69
CA LEU A 126 6.14 -3.77 -8.62
C LEU A 126 6.79 -4.30 -9.89
N ASP A 127 7.76 -3.59 -10.45
CA ASP A 127 8.53 -4.04 -11.62
C ASP A 127 9.34 -5.30 -11.30
N ASP A 128 9.93 -5.38 -10.11
CA ASP A 128 10.64 -6.59 -9.65
C ASP A 128 9.71 -7.79 -9.50
N ILE A 129 8.53 -7.58 -8.90
CA ILE A 129 7.51 -8.62 -8.73
C ILE A 129 7.05 -9.13 -10.10
N ARG A 130 6.78 -8.24 -11.05
CA ARG A 130 6.39 -8.59 -12.41
C ARG A 130 7.44 -9.45 -13.12
N ARG A 131 8.70 -9.08 -13.00
CA ARG A 131 9.80 -9.84 -13.61
C ARG A 131 10.00 -11.23 -12.98
N LYS A 132 9.79 -11.33 -11.67
CA LYS A 132 10.01 -12.57 -10.91
C LYS A 132 8.85 -13.55 -11.01
N HIS A 133 7.64 -13.06 -11.23
CA HIS A 133 6.41 -13.86 -11.13
C HIS A 133 5.47 -13.68 -12.33
N PRO A 134 5.94 -13.88 -13.58
CA PRO A 134 5.08 -13.75 -14.75
C PRO A 134 3.90 -14.72 -14.67
N GLY A 135 2.70 -14.28 -15.03
CA GLY A 135 1.47 -15.06 -15.02
C GLY A 135 0.89 -15.37 -13.65
N LYS A 136 1.55 -14.95 -12.55
CA LYS A 136 1.12 -15.28 -11.19
C LYS A 136 0.09 -14.30 -10.64
N SER A 137 -0.61 -14.76 -9.59
CA SER A 137 -1.46 -13.95 -8.73
C SER A 137 -0.72 -13.63 -7.44
N VAL A 138 -0.47 -12.35 -7.20
CA VAL A 138 0.33 -11.85 -6.07
C VAL A 138 -0.55 -10.99 -5.17
N MET A 139 -0.49 -11.22 -3.86
CA MET A 139 -1.09 -10.32 -2.89
C MET A 139 -0.05 -9.36 -2.31
N LEU A 140 -0.41 -8.08 -2.20
CA LEU A 140 0.36 -7.04 -1.52
C LEU A 140 -0.36 -6.62 -0.25
N ALA A 141 0.21 -6.90 0.91
CA ALA A 141 -0.30 -6.42 2.18
C ALA A 141 0.48 -5.16 2.59
N MET A 142 -0.19 -4.00 2.55
CA MET A 142 0.49 -2.72 2.72
C MET A 142 -0.40 -1.63 3.35
N HIS A 143 -0.22 -0.37 2.99
CA HIS A 143 -0.74 0.80 3.73
C HIS A 143 -1.45 1.78 2.80
N GLY A 144 -2.32 2.60 3.38
CA GLY A 144 -3.16 3.52 2.61
C GLY A 144 -2.39 4.60 1.86
N GLY A 145 -1.30 5.11 2.42
CA GLY A 145 -0.48 6.11 1.76
C GLY A 145 0.32 5.51 0.59
N ALA A 146 1.08 4.45 0.85
CA ALA A 146 1.88 3.78 -0.18
C ALA A 146 1.01 3.12 -1.27
N ALA A 147 -0.23 2.70 -0.95
CA ALA A 147 -1.18 2.14 -1.92
C ALA A 147 -1.54 3.11 -3.05
N ARG A 148 -1.45 4.43 -2.83
CA ARG A 148 -1.66 5.42 -3.89
C ARG A 148 -0.72 5.22 -5.07
N ALA A 149 0.53 4.86 -4.81
CA ALA A 149 1.49 4.55 -5.86
C ALA A 149 1.06 3.30 -6.67
N VAL A 150 0.51 2.28 -6.00
CA VAL A 150 -0.04 1.10 -6.70
C VAL A 150 -1.22 1.48 -7.60
N HIS A 151 -2.16 2.28 -7.08
CA HIS A 151 -3.29 2.75 -7.88
C HIS A 151 -2.82 3.52 -9.12
N VAL A 152 -1.86 4.43 -8.98
CA VAL A 152 -1.32 5.19 -10.12
C VAL A 152 -0.54 4.31 -11.08
N TYR A 153 0.22 3.33 -10.58
CA TYR A 153 0.95 2.38 -11.41
C TYR A 153 0.04 1.65 -12.41
N PHE A 154 -1.15 1.22 -11.97
CA PHE A 154 -2.08 0.45 -12.81
C PHE A 154 -3.09 1.31 -13.58
N ASN A 155 -3.52 2.43 -13.02
CA ASN A 155 -4.64 3.23 -13.56
C ASN A 155 -4.23 4.62 -14.07
N GLY A 156 -2.95 5.00 -13.88
CA GLY A 156 -2.50 6.37 -14.16
C GLY A 156 -2.95 7.37 -13.07
N PHE A 157 -2.54 8.61 -13.23
CA PHE A 157 -2.92 9.70 -12.32
C PHE A 157 -4.43 9.99 -12.40
N PRO A 158 -5.06 10.33 -11.26
CA PRO A 158 -6.45 10.77 -11.24
C PRO A 158 -6.64 12.01 -12.12
N LYS A 159 -7.79 12.06 -12.83
CA LYS A 159 -8.12 13.19 -13.72
C LYS A 159 -8.25 14.53 -13.00
N ASP A 160 -8.56 14.49 -11.71
CA ASP A 160 -8.65 15.67 -10.84
C ASP A 160 -7.29 16.16 -10.32
N GLY A 161 -6.19 15.48 -10.71
CA GLY A 161 -4.82 15.82 -10.33
C GLY A 161 -4.49 15.57 -8.86
N THR A 162 -5.40 14.97 -8.06
CA THR A 162 -5.17 14.77 -6.63
C THR A 162 -4.99 13.29 -6.25
N LEU A 163 -3.85 12.98 -5.66
CA LEU A 163 -3.62 11.66 -5.08
C LEU A 163 -4.46 11.41 -3.81
N LYS A 164 -5.06 12.45 -3.24
CA LYS A 164 -5.86 12.35 -2.01
C LYS A 164 -7.16 11.59 -2.22
N SER A 165 -7.72 11.61 -3.45
CA SER A 165 -8.92 10.86 -3.82
C SER A 165 -8.70 9.34 -3.85
N LEU A 166 -7.43 8.88 -4.00
CA LEU A 166 -7.09 7.47 -4.02
C LEU A 166 -7.09 6.90 -2.59
N VAL A 167 -8.22 6.37 -2.19
CA VAL A 167 -8.41 5.77 -0.86
C VAL A 167 -8.54 4.26 -0.97
N THR A 168 -7.74 3.53 -0.19
CA THR A 168 -7.85 2.08 -0.03
C THR A 168 -8.45 1.80 1.36
N PRO A 169 -9.65 1.21 1.46
CA PRO A 169 -10.25 0.85 2.73
C PRO A 169 -9.42 -0.19 3.50
N ASN A 170 -9.59 -0.27 4.83
CA ASN A 170 -8.89 -1.25 5.63
C ASN A 170 -9.36 -2.67 5.32
N ALA A 171 -8.43 -3.57 5.03
CA ALA A 171 -8.65 -4.99 4.76
C ALA A 171 -9.72 -5.30 3.69
N GLU A 172 -9.88 -4.41 2.71
CA GLU A 172 -10.70 -4.66 1.52
C GLU A 172 -9.78 -4.92 0.34
N PRO A 173 -9.85 -6.12 -0.29
CA PRO A 173 -9.00 -6.44 -1.43
C PRO A 173 -9.37 -5.63 -2.67
N VAL A 174 -8.37 -5.04 -3.32
CA VAL A 174 -8.50 -4.37 -4.62
C VAL A 174 -7.73 -5.16 -5.65
N ARG A 175 -8.37 -5.55 -6.76
CA ARG A 175 -7.78 -6.33 -7.83
C ARG A 175 -7.28 -5.45 -8.96
N PHE A 176 -6.03 -5.67 -9.38
CA PHE A 176 -5.44 -5.10 -10.58
C PHE A 176 -5.00 -6.22 -11.51
N GLU A 177 -4.98 -5.94 -12.80
CA GLU A 177 -4.49 -6.86 -13.83
C GLU A 177 -3.58 -6.13 -14.80
N ILE A 178 -2.48 -6.77 -15.17
CA ILE A 178 -1.53 -6.24 -16.13
C ILE A 178 -1.06 -7.38 -17.04
N ALA A 179 -0.93 -7.10 -18.33
CA ALA A 179 -0.33 -8.04 -19.27
C ALA A 179 1.15 -8.27 -18.91
N ASP A 180 1.62 -9.52 -19.04
CA ASP A 180 2.99 -9.87 -18.66
C ASP A 180 4.05 -9.17 -19.54
N ASP A 181 3.70 -8.85 -20.79
CA ASP A 181 4.52 -8.14 -21.78
C ASP A 181 4.35 -6.61 -21.73
N ALA A 182 3.51 -6.07 -20.82
CA ALA A 182 3.40 -4.64 -20.67
C ALA A 182 4.78 -4.03 -20.30
N PRO A 183 5.15 -2.87 -20.89
CA PRO A 183 6.44 -2.25 -20.60
C PRO A 183 6.56 -1.96 -19.10
N ALA A 184 7.80 -1.96 -18.59
CA ALA A 184 8.08 -1.46 -17.25
C ALA A 184 7.53 -0.04 -17.13
N HIS A 185 6.98 0.29 -15.97
CA HIS A 185 6.43 1.62 -15.78
C HIS A 185 7.56 2.64 -15.86
N THR A 186 7.53 3.50 -16.88
CA THR A 186 8.42 4.66 -16.89
C THR A 186 8.09 5.53 -15.69
N PRO A 187 9.07 5.99 -14.91
CA PRO A 187 8.82 7.03 -13.93
C PRO A 187 8.02 8.14 -14.60
N VAL A 188 7.04 8.67 -13.89
CA VAL A 188 6.16 9.73 -14.41
C VAL A 188 6.99 10.76 -15.15
N PRO A 189 6.60 11.16 -16.38
CA PRO A 189 7.34 12.16 -17.13
C PRO A 189 7.56 13.40 -16.25
N GLU A 190 8.79 13.88 -16.20
CA GLU A 190 9.02 15.24 -15.74
C GLU A 190 8.12 16.13 -16.61
N HIS A 191 7.13 16.73 -16.00
CA HIS A 191 6.31 17.73 -16.68
C HIS A 191 7.24 18.89 -17.04
N VAL A 192 7.54 19.00 -18.34
CA VAL A 192 8.23 20.13 -18.95
C VAL A 192 7.31 21.36 -18.92
#